data_a7d4ddf4410554877dfb837984ac0fca
#
_entry.id   a7d4ddf4410554877dfb837984ac0fca
#
_cell.length_a   1.000
_cell.length_b   1.000
_cell.length_c   1.000
_cell.angle_alpha   90.00
_cell.angle_beta   90.00
_cell.angle_gamma   90.00
#
_symmetry.space_group_name_H-M   'P 1'
#
loop_
_entity.id
_entity.type
_entity.pdbx_description
1 polymer ?
#
loop_
_entity_poly.entity_id
_entity_poly.type
_entity_poly.pdbx_seq_one_letter_code
_entity_poly.pdbx_strand_id
1 'polypeptide(L)'
;HYPSTITSNDLDLLHKDYRQYLGNICHSIPFFISLGNHEGENDYYLNQNPPNNLAIWGTYWRKYYYPNPSPNSFYSGNTDYEPYGIGNPENYYAWTWGDALFVVLDVYRYQNINSDKPQNWDWSLGIKQYTWLRNTLENSTAKYKFVFAHHIRGQGRGAITNAKLFEWGGFEADGKTYSFDKNR
;
A
#
# COMPACT_ATOMS: atom_id res chain seq x y z
N HIS A 1 0.84 15.67 -7.89
CA HIS A 1 -0.24 15.71 -8.88
C HIS A 1 0.34 15.44 -10.25
N TYR A 2 -0.03 14.33 -10.84
CA TYR A 2 0.29 14.08 -12.24
C TYR A 2 -0.60 14.97 -13.12
N PRO A 3 -0.06 15.57 -14.19
CA PRO A 3 -0.88 16.29 -15.16
C PRO A 3 -1.93 15.34 -15.78
N SER A 4 -3.08 15.88 -16.16
CA SER A 4 -4.14 15.10 -16.84
C SER A 4 -3.72 14.48 -18.18
N THR A 5 -2.55 14.86 -18.67
CA THR A 5 -1.96 14.42 -19.95
C THR A 5 -0.82 13.41 -19.78
N ILE A 6 -0.59 12.88 -18.58
CA ILE A 6 0.50 11.91 -18.37
C ILE A 6 0.26 10.63 -19.17
N THR A 7 1.31 10.11 -19.75
CA THR A 7 1.31 8.88 -20.54
C THR A 7 2.14 7.79 -19.84
N SER A 8 2.01 6.55 -20.31
CA SER A 8 2.85 5.44 -19.86
C SER A 8 4.34 5.73 -20.06
N ASN A 9 4.70 6.40 -21.16
CA ASN A 9 6.09 6.77 -21.43
C ASN A 9 6.64 7.80 -20.45
N ASP A 10 5.82 8.73 -19.98
CA ASP A 10 6.25 9.70 -18.97
C ASP A 10 6.56 9.01 -17.64
N LEU A 11 5.79 7.97 -17.29
CA LEU A 11 6.06 7.16 -16.10
C LEU A 11 7.33 6.31 -16.26
N ASP A 12 7.57 5.75 -17.44
CA ASP A 12 8.83 5.07 -17.74
C ASP A 12 10.03 5.98 -17.48
N LEU A 13 10.02 7.17 -18.08
CA LEU A 13 11.08 8.16 -17.93
C LEU A 13 11.25 8.58 -16.46
N LEU A 14 10.16 8.83 -15.76
CA LEU A 14 10.17 9.23 -14.36
C LEU A 14 10.84 8.16 -13.47
N HIS A 15 10.44 6.89 -13.62
CA HIS A 15 11.01 5.81 -12.83
C HIS A 15 12.48 5.54 -13.19
N LYS A 16 12.84 5.71 -14.46
CA LYS A 16 14.22 5.60 -14.94
C LYS A 16 15.12 6.67 -14.32
N ASP A 17 14.65 7.91 -14.27
CA ASP A 17 15.37 9.00 -13.60
C ASP A 17 15.51 8.76 -12.10
N TYR A 18 14.44 8.34 -11.44
CA TYR A 18 14.46 8.00 -10.01
C TYR A 18 15.51 6.93 -9.69
N ARG A 19 15.62 5.93 -10.56
CA ARG A 19 16.61 4.85 -10.40
C ARG A 19 18.05 5.36 -10.37
N GLN A 20 18.37 6.42 -11.10
CA GLN A 20 19.72 7.00 -11.09
C GLN A 20 20.05 7.60 -9.72
N TYR A 21 19.09 8.32 -9.11
CA TYR A 21 19.28 8.88 -7.77
C TYR A 21 19.37 7.80 -6.70
N LEU A 22 18.48 6.83 -6.74
CA LEU A 22 18.48 5.70 -5.81
C LEU A 22 19.75 4.84 -5.96
N GLY A 23 20.26 4.68 -7.18
CA GLY A 23 21.49 3.95 -7.46
C GLY A 23 22.71 4.50 -6.70
N ASN A 24 22.75 5.79 -6.42
CA ASN A 24 23.82 6.39 -5.63
C ASN A 24 23.80 5.97 -4.16
N ILE A 25 22.65 5.58 -3.64
CA ILE A 25 22.46 5.22 -2.22
C ILE A 25 22.31 3.70 -2.09
N CYS A 26 21.55 3.07 -2.96
CA CYS A 26 21.10 1.69 -2.83
C CYS A 26 21.86 0.69 -3.72
N HIS A 27 22.96 1.09 -4.40
CA HIS A 27 23.67 0.20 -5.34
C HIS A 27 24.19 -1.10 -4.72
N SER A 28 24.42 -1.13 -3.40
CA SER A 28 24.90 -2.31 -2.66
C SER A 28 24.09 -2.62 -1.40
N ILE A 29 22.94 -1.98 -1.24
CA ILE A 29 22.06 -2.14 -0.07
C ILE A 29 20.68 -2.58 -0.56
N PRO A 30 20.07 -3.61 0.03
CA PRO A 30 18.69 -3.99 -0.28
C PRO A 30 17.75 -2.81 -0.08
N PHE A 31 16.86 -2.59 -1.05
CA PHE A 31 15.91 -1.50 -1.04
C PHE A 31 14.47 -2.05 -1.15
N PHE A 32 13.64 -1.70 -0.17
CA PHE A 32 12.25 -2.12 -0.07
C PHE A 32 11.36 -0.90 -0.05
N ILE A 33 10.34 -0.84 -0.92
CA ILE A 33 9.48 0.31 -1.07
C ILE A 33 8.17 0.10 -0.30
N SER A 34 7.81 1.08 0.55
CA SER A 34 6.45 1.26 1.03
C SER A 34 5.72 2.21 0.10
N LEU A 35 4.68 1.72 -0.57
CA LEU A 35 3.96 2.49 -1.58
C LEU A 35 3.14 3.62 -0.95
N GLY A 36 3.16 4.77 -1.58
CA GLY A 36 2.41 5.96 -1.19
C GLY A 36 1.29 6.32 -2.17
N ASN A 37 0.61 7.41 -1.86
CA ASN A 37 -0.55 7.88 -2.62
C ASN A 37 -0.21 8.52 -3.99
N HIS A 38 1.06 8.64 -4.33
CA HIS A 38 1.52 9.24 -5.58
C HIS A 38 2.20 8.24 -6.53
N GLU A 39 2.35 7.00 -6.15
CA GLU A 39 2.98 5.99 -7.01
C GLU A 39 2.08 5.52 -8.16
N GLY A 40 0.88 6.08 -8.29
CA GLY A 40 -0.07 5.74 -9.35
C GLY A 40 -0.79 4.41 -9.13
N GLU A 41 -0.68 3.87 -7.93
CA GLU A 41 -1.18 2.54 -7.60
C GLU A 41 -2.56 2.56 -6.92
N ASN A 42 -3.33 3.60 -7.20
CA ASN A 42 -4.69 3.74 -6.68
C ASN A 42 -5.64 2.81 -7.45
N ASP A 43 -6.00 1.70 -6.85
CA ASP A 43 -6.82 0.65 -7.44
C ASP A 43 -8.21 1.14 -7.90
N TYR A 44 -8.75 2.17 -7.28
CA TYR A 44 -10.01 2.76 -7.71
C TYR A 44 -9.99 3.36 -9.14
N TYR A 45 -8.80 3.54 -9.72
CA TYR A 45 -8.65 3.89 -11.14
C TYR A 45 -8.43 2.68 -12.05
N LEU A 46 -8.22 1.50 -11.51
CA LEU A 46 -7.83 0.31 -12.27
C LEU A 46 -8.75 0.01 -13.44
N ASN A 47 -10.05 0.15 -13.23
CA ASN A 47 -11.09 -0.16 -14.22
C ASN A 47 -11.53 1.06 -15.06
N GLN A 48 -10.84 2.19 -14.94
CA GLN A 48 -11.13 3.38 -15.72
C GLN A 48 -10.30 3.37 -17.02
N ASN A 49 -10.95 3.07 -18.14
CA ASN A 49 -10.33 3.02 -19.47
C ASN A 49 -9.09 2.10 -19.55
N PRO A 50 -9.15 0.84 -19.08
CA PRO A 50 -8.01 -0.06 -19.15
C PRO A 50 -7.68 -0.44 -20.62
N PRO A 51 -6.42 -0.71 -20.95
CA PRO A 51 -5.24 -0.67 -20.08
C PRO A 51 -4.62 0.73 -19.89
N ASN A 52 -5.31 1.78 -20.31
CA ASN A 52 -4.77 3.13 -20.44
C ASN A 52 -5.13 3.99 -19.22
N ASN A 53 -4.57 3.68 -18.08
CA ASN A 53 -4.71 4.51 -16.88
C ASN A 53 -3.47 4.47 -15.98
N LEU A 54 -3.43 5.42 -15.06
CA LEU A 54 -2.30 5.64 -14.17
C LEU A 54 -2.05 4.47 -13.20
N ALA A 55 -3.10 3.80 -12.72
CA ALA A 55 -2.96 2.68 -11.79
C ALA A 55 -2.24 1.49 -12.46
N ILE A 56 -2.58 1.21 -13.73
CA ILE A 56 -1.94 0.14 -14.51
C ILE A 56 -0.49 0.51 -14.85
N TRP A 57 -0.29 1.68 -15.41
CA TRP A 57 1.05 2.13 -15.85
C TRP A 57 1.99 2.31 -14.65
N GLY A 58 1.52 2.91 -13.55
CA GLY A 58 2.31 3.12 -12.34
C GLY A 58 2.78 1.81 -11.75
N THR A 59 1.86 0.85 -11.60
CA THR A 59 2.20 -0.48 -11.09
C THR A 59 3.18 -1.21 -12.03
N TYR A 60 2.95 -1.15 -13.34
CA TYR A 60 3.82 -1.81 -14.32
C TYR A 60 5.26 -1.27 -14.26
N TRP A 61 5.43 0.05 -14.36
CA TRP A 61 6.76 0.65 -14.38
C TRP A 61 7.46 0.57 -13.02
N ARG A 62 6.71 0.71 -11.92
CA ARG A 62 7.27 0.47 -10.60
C ARG A 62 7.83 -0.95 -10.48
N LYS A 63 7.06 -1.96 -10.83
CA LYS A 63 7.50 -3.37 -10.80
C LYS A 63 8.71 -3.61 -11.70
N TYR A 64 8.77 -2.95 -12.84
CA TYR A 64 9.89 -3.08 -13.77
C TYR A 64 11.20 -2.50 -13.19
N TYR A 65 11.14 -1.33 -12.59
CA TYR A 65 12.32 -0.63 -12.07
C TYR A 65 12.64 -0.96 -10.62
N TYR A 66 11.64 -1.22 -9.80
CA TYR A 66 11.72 -1.43 -8.36
C TYR A 66 10.83 -2.60 -7.93
N PRO A 67 11.16 -3.84 -8.31
CA PRO A 67 10.38 -4.98 -7.89
C PRO A 67 10.41 -5.11 -6.36
N ASN A 68 9.24 -5.15 -5.76
CA ASN A 68 9.07 -5.51 -4.37
C ASN A 68 8.94 -7.04 -4.24
N PRO A 69 9.11 -7.60 -3.05
CA PRO A 69 8.94 -9.02 -2.84
C PRO A 69 7.54 -9.52 -3.23
N SER A 70 7.52 -10.63 -3.95
CA SER A 70 6.32 -11.48 -4.10
C SER A 70 6.39 -12.65 -3.13
N PRO A 71 5.25 -13.20 -2.68
CA PRO A 71 5.22 -14.34 -1.77
C PRO A 71 5.99 -15.54 -2.30
N ASN A 72 6.84 -16.12 -1.45
CA ASN A 72 7.63 -17.32 -1.71
C ASN A 72 7.97 -18.02 -0.37
N SER A 73 9.00 -18.86 -0.35
CA SER A 73 9.44 -19.53 0.89
C SER A 73 10.02 -18.58 1.95
N PHE A 74 10.43 -17.37 1.58
CA PHE A 74 11.04 -16.38 2.48
C PHE A 74 10.13 -15.17 2.74
N TYR A 75 9.39 -14.71 1.74
CA TYR A 75 8.47 -13.59 1.85
C TYR A 75 7.02 -14.04 1.91
N SER A 76 6.25 -13.47 2.83
CA SER A 76 4.78 -13.50 2.79
C SER A 76 4.25 -12.17 2.24
N GLY A 77 3.00 -12.12 1.80
CA GLY A 77 2.42 -10.89 1.28
C GLY A 77 1.18 -11.12 0.45
N ASN A 78 0.93 -10.20 -0.47
CA ASN A 78 -0.20 -10.26 -1.37
C ASN A 78 -0.10 -11.45 -2.33
N THR A 79 -1.13 -12.29 -2.36
CA THR A 79 -1.26 -13.44 -3.27
C THR A 79 -2.25 -13.19 -4.40
N ASP A 80 -2.92 -12.04 -4.43
CA ASP A 80 -3.89 -11.72 -5.46
C ASP A 80 -3.20 -11.43 -6.81
N TYR A 81 -3.92 -11.77 -7.87
CA TYR A 81 -3.53 -11.45 -9.24
C TYR A 81 -4.52 -10.45 -9.80
N GLU A 82 -4.02 -9.33 -10.25
CA GLU A 82 -4.81 -8.27 -10.85
C GLU A 82 -4.79 -8.34 -12.37
N PRO A 83 -5.86 -7.84 -13.03
CA PRO A 83 -6.01 -7.88 -14.47
C PRO A 83 -5.03 -6.94 -15.20
N TYR A 84 -5.18 -6.87 -16.51
CA TYR A 84 -4.48 -5.94 -17.41
C TYR A 84 -2.95 -6.08 -17.44
N GLY A 85 -2.46 -7.29 -17.15
CA GLY A 85 -1.03 -7.59 -17.16
C GLY A 85 -0.29 -7.22 -15.87
N ILE A 86 -0.99 -6.71 -14.86
CA ILE A 86 -0.39 -6.39 -13.56
C ILE A 86 0.13 -7.64 -12.87
N GLY A 87 -0.68 -8.71 -12.85
CA GLY A 87 -0.36 -9.92 -12.09
C GLY A 87 -0.36 -9.65 -10.58
N ASN A 88 0.58 -10.23 -9.83
CA ASN A 88 0.73 -9.86 -8.43
C ASN A 88 1.22 -8.41 -8.31
N PRO A 89 0.54 -7.53 -7.57
CA PRO A 89 0.91 -6.11 -7.49
C PRO A 89 2.16 -5.83 -6.64
N GLU A 90 2.67 -6.80 -5.88
CA GLU A 90 3.88 -6.66 -5.04
C GLU A 90 3.80 -5.44 -4.10
N ASN A 91 2.66 -5.23 -3.48
CA ASN A 91 2.34 -3.98 -2.82
C ASN A 91 2.41 -4.05 -1.28
N TYR A 92 2.15 -5.23 -0.68
CA TYR A 92 2.38 -5.46 0.74
C TYR A 92 3.06 -6.82 0.95
N TYR A 93 4.00 -6.87 1.89
CA TYR A 93 4.83 -8.04 2.12
C TYR A 93 5.49 -8.02 3.50
N ALA A 94 5.99 -9.17 3.93
CA ALA A 94 6.74 -9.31 5.17
C ALA A 94 7.82 -10.39 5.06
N TRP A 95 8.86 -10.25 5.87
CA TRP A 95 9.91 -11.26 6.05
C TRP A 95 10.49 -11.20 7.46
N THR A 96 11.14 -12.29 7.86
CA THR A 96 11.88 -12.34 9.11
C THR A 96 13.39 -12.36 8.80
N TRP A 97 14.15 -11.53 9.50
CA TRP A 97 15.60 -11.53 9.45
C TRP A 97 16.16 -11.58 10.87
N GLY A 98 16.83 -12.68 11.21
CA GLY A 98 17.24 -12.94 12.60
C GLY A 98 16.04 -13.03 13.53
N ASP A 99 16.01 -12.21 14.57
CA ASP A 99 14.93 -12.12 15.56
C ASP A 99 13.95 -10.96 15.30
N ALA A 100 14.01 -10.37 14.11
CA ALA A 100 13.15 -9.26 13.71
C ALA A 100 12.22 -9.63 12.54
N LEU A 101 10.92 -9.31 12.69
CA LEU A 101 9.92 -9.33 11.63
C LEU A 101 9.78 -7.92 11.04
N PHE A 102 9.84 -7.85 9.72
CA PHE A 102 9.61 -6.63 8.95
C PHE A 102 8.33 -6.79 8.13
N VAL A 103 7.43 -5.84 8.25
CA VAL A 103 6.14 -5.81 7.55
C VAL A 103 6.00 -4.50 6.81
N VAL A 104 5.70 -4.53 5.53
CA VAL A 104 5.44 -3.36 4.70
C VAL A 104 3.99 -3.39 4.25
N LEU A 105 3.28 -2.28 4.46
CA LEU A 105 1.86 -2.14 4.14
C LEU A 105 1.65 -1.22 2.94
N ASP A 106 0.62 -1.54 2.16
CA ASP A 106 0.03 -0.63 1.19
C ASP A 106 -1.28 -0.08 1.75
N VAL A 107 -1.28 1.20 2.09
CA VAL A 107 -2.43 1.84 2.74
C VAL A 107 -3.40 2.50 1.77
N TYR A 108 -3.12 2.45 0.45
CA TYR A 108 -3.90 3.20 -0.54
C TYR A 108 -4.60 2.34 -1.59
N ARG A 109 -4.00 1.23 -2.02
CA ARG A 109 -4.46 0.51 -3.20
C ARG A 109 -5.93 0.08 -3.12
N TYR A 110 -6.37 -0.37 -1.95
CA TYR A 110 -7.71 -0.94 -1.76
C TYR A 110 -8.72 0.04 -1.17
N GLN A 111 -8.39 1.33 -1.17
CA GLN A 111 -9.33 2.34 -0.72
C GLN A 111 -10.39 2.62 -1.79
N ASN A 112 -11.64 2.65 -1.39
CA ASN A 112 -12.76 3.08 -2.23
C ASN A 112 -13.17 4.51 -1.88
N ILE A 113 -12.40 5.48 -2.32
CA ILE A 113 -12.62 6.90 -2.00
C ILE A 113 -13.85 7.50 -2.69
N ASN A 114 -14.39 6.82 -3.70
CA ASN A 114 -15.55 7.29 -4.46
C ASN A 114 -16.87 6.74 -3.90
N SER A 115 -16.86 6.07 -2.76
CA SER A 115 -18.07 5.58 -2.14
C SER A 115 -18.79 6.71 -1.40
N ASP A 116 -20.00 7.05 -1.85
CA ASP A 116 -20.90 7.96 -1.13
C ASP A 116 -21.41 7.36 0.20
N LYS A 117 -21.30 6.05 0.33
CA LYS A 117 -21.63 5.27 1.52
C LYS A 117 -20.50 4.30 1.83
N PRO A 118 -19.42 4.79 2.44
CA PRO A 118 -18.28 3.93 2.71
C PRO A 118 -18.70 2.75 3.58
N GLN A 119 -18.32 1.56 3.14
CA GLN A 119 -18.46 0.33 3.90
C GLN A 119 -17.24 0.15 4.82
N ASN A 120 -17.36 -0.76 5.77
CA ASN A 120 -16.23 -1.21 6.56
C ASN A 120 -15.09 -1.58 5.60
N TRP A 121 -13.91 -1.12 5.80
CA TRP A 121 -12.72 -1.38 4.97
C TRP A 121 -12.50 -0.46 3.75
N ASP A 122 -13.50 0.30 3.27
CA ASP A 122 -13.35 1.16 2.09
C ASP A 122 -12.24 2.22 2.25
N TRP A 123 -11.98 2.66 3.48
CA TRP A 123 -10.98 3.68 3.79
C TRP A 123 -9.85 3.14 4.67
N SER A 124 -9.54 1.88 4.52
CA SER A 124 -8.51 1.20 5.30
C SER A 124 -7.64 0.29 4.42
N LEU A 125 -6.94 -0.64 5.05
CA LEU A 125 -6.12 -1.65 4.36
C LEU A 125 -6.92 -2.62 3.50
N GLY A 126 -8.23 -2.67 3.66
CA GLY A 126 -9.06 -3.75 3.16
C GLY A 126 -8.94 -5.02 4.02
N ILE A 127 -10.04 -5.81 4.04
CA ILE A 127 -10.14 -7.01 4.89
C ILE A 127 -9.04 -8.04 4.62
N LYS A 128 -8.62 -8.21 3.38
CA LYS A 128 -7.59 -9.20 3.01
C LYS A 128 -6.23 -8.83 3.61
N GLN A 129 -5.78 -7.61 3.38
CA GLN A 129 -4.50 -7.15 3.90
C GLN A 129 -4.50 -7.08 5.43
N TYR A 130 -5.62 -6.64 6.04
CA TYR A 130 -5.76 -6.64 7.48
C TYR A 130 -5.67 -8.06 8.07
N THR A 131 -6.38 -9.03 7.48
CA THR A 131 -6.34 -10.41 7.94
C THR A 131 -4.94 -11.01 7.81
N TRP A 132 -4.27 -10.75 6.68
CA TRP A 132 -2.89 -11.15 6.49
C TRP A 132 -1.95 -10.50 7.52
N LEU A 133 -2.07 -9.19 7.76
CA LEU A 133 -1.28 -8.46 8.76
C LEU A 133 -1.46 -9.04 10.15
N ARG A 134 -2.71 -9.23 10.56
CA ARG A 134 -3.05 -9.83 11.86
C ARG A 134 -2.40 -11.20 12.01
N ASN A 135 -2.62 -12.10 11.06
CA ASN A 135 -2.04 -13.44 11.09
C ASN A 135 -0.50 -13.40 11.09
N THR A 136 0.11 -12.51 10.32
CA THR A 136 1.56 -12.34 10.27
C THR A 136 2.12 -11.90 11.63
N LEU A 137 1.46 -10.98 12.31
CA LEU A 137 1.89 -10.48 13.61
C LEU A 137 1.63 -11.50 14.74
N GLU A 138 0.47 -12.15 14.74
CA GLU A 138 0.07 -13.13 15.79
C GLU A 138 0.90 -14.41 15.72
N ASN A 139 1.19 -14.91 14.52
CA ASN A 139 1.96 -16.16 14.33
C ASN A 139 3.49 -15.96 14.40
N SER A 140 3.96 -14.73 14.42
CA SER A 140 5.41 -14.47 14.46
C SER A 140 5.98 -14.63 15.85
N THR A 141 7.02 -15.44 15.95
CA THR A 141 7.86 -15.61 17.16
C THR A 141 9.00 -14.61 17.25
N ALA A 142 9.14 -13.71 16.27
CA ALA A 142 10.18 -12.69 16.25
C ALA A 142 10.09 -11.79 17.49
N LYS A 143 11.24 -11.52 18.09
CA LYS A 143 11.34 -10.67 19.29
C LYS A 143 10.97 -9.22 19.00
N TYR A 144 11.36 -8.74 17.81
CA TYR A 144 11.06 -7.38 17.35
C TYR A 144 10.14 -7.44 16.13
N LYS A 145 9.18 -6.54 16.06
CA LYS A 145 8.25 -6.45 14.94
C LYS A 145 8.18 -5.00 14.47
N PHE A 146 8.56 -4.78 13.22
CA PHE A 146 8.55 -3.45 12.59
C PHE A 146 7.51 -3.43 11.49
N VAL A 147 6.62 -2.44 11.53
CA VAL A 147 5.58 -2.22 10.52
C VAL A 147 5.83 -0.87 9.85
N PHE A 148 5.94 -0.90 8.53
CA PHE A 148 6.19 0.27 7.70
C PHE A 148 4.96 0.59 6.86
N ALA A 149 4.57 1.84 6.84
CA ALA A 149 3.51 2.36 6.01
C ALA A 149 3.86 3.78 5.57
N HIS A 150 3.49 4.16 4.35
CA HIS A 150 3.77 5.51 3.83
C HIS A 150 3.09 6.59 4.65
N HIS A 151 1.82 6.41 4.98
CA HIS A 151 1.12 7.32 5.88
C HIS A 151 0.94 6.70 7.26
N ILE A 152 1.53 7.38 8.22
CA ILE A 152 1.06 7.31 9.59
C ILE A 152 -0.12 8.28 9.67
N ARG A 153 -1.27 7.87 10.18
CA ARG A 153 -2.42 8.75 10.37
C ARG A 153 -2.04 9.96 11.23
N GLY A 154 -2.18 11.19 10.76
CA GLY A 154 -2.01 12.42 11.56
C GLY A 154 -1.56 13.65 10.80
N GLN A 155 -1.54 14.76 11.49
CA GLN A 155 -1.06 16.05 11.02
C GLN A 155 -1.66 16.51 9.68
N GLY A 156 -2.94 16.91 9.71
CA GLY A 156 -3.62 17.47 8.54
C GLY A 156 -4.05 16.46 7.47
N ARG A 157 -3.56 15.23 7.55
CA ARG A 157 -4.01 14.10 6.74
C ARG A 157 -4.38 12.86 7.55
N GLY A 158 -4.62 13.03 8.82
CA GLY A 158 -5.39 12.13 9.63
C GLY A 158 -4.73 11.30 10.70
N ALA A 159 -3.41 11.10 10.88
CA ALA A 159 -2.96 10.11 11.83
C ALA A 159 -3.08 10.49 13.31
N ILE A 160 -2.30 11.42 13.82
CA ILE A 160 -2.27 11.67 15.27
C ILE A 160 -3.54 12.37 15.75
N THR A 161 -4.07 13.32 14.98
CA THR A 161 -5.28 14.07 15.32
C THR A 161 -6.53 13.19 15.39
N ASN A 162 -6.58 12.13 14.58
CA ASN A 162 -7.73 11.24 14.50
C ASN A 162 -7.49 9.87 15.15
N ALA A 163 -6.28 9.58 15.67
CA ALA A 163 -5.97 8.31 16.30
C ALA A 163 -6.97 7.97 17.42
N LYS A 164 -7.33 8.94 18.25
CA LYS A 164 -8.33 8.79 19.29
C LYS A 164 -9.73 8.41 18.79
N LEU A 165 -10.04 8.69 17.52
CA LEU A 165 -11.33 8.35 16.92
C LEU A 165 -11.35 6.93 16.37
N PHE A 166 -10.17 6.34 16.09
CA PHE A 166 -10.05 5.09 15.37
C PHE A 166 -9.23 4.01 16.09
N GLU A 167 -8.71 4.31 17.26
CA GLU A 167 -7.80 3.39 17.96
C GLU A 167 -8.47 2.06 18.32
N TRP A 168 -9.76 2.10 18.67
CA TRP A 168 -10.54 0.94 19.11
C TRP A 168 -11.77 0.66 18.22
N GLY A 169 -11.76 1.07 17.01
CA GLY A 169 -12.88 1.08 16.09
C GLY A 169 -13.03 2.48 15.50
N GLY A 170 -14.21 3.01 15.41
CA GLY A 170 -14.42 4.35 14.88
C GLY A 170 -15.71 5.00 15.35
N PHE A 171 -15.75 6.30 15.24
CA PHE A 171 -16.98 7.04 15.39
C PHE A 171 -17.72 7.13 14.06
N GLU A 172 -19.05 7.10 14.15
CA GLU A 172 -19.92 7.43 13.02
C GLU A 172 -19.66 8.87 12.53
N ALA A 173 -20.22 9.23 11.38
CA ALA A 173 -20.09 10.58 10.84
C ALA A 173 -20.62 11.69 11.79
N ASP A 174 -21.46 11.34 12.77
CA ASP A 174 -21.92 12.24 13.82
C ASP A 174 -20.85 12.60 14.85
N GLY A 175 -19.69 11.93 14.81
CA GLY A 175 -18.60 12.13 15.76
C GLY A 175 -18.89 11.72 17.20
N LYS A 176 -20.04 11.07 17.47
CA LYS A 176 -20.51 10.71 18.81
C LYS A 176 -20.80 9.23 18.96
N THR A 177 -21.40 8.61 17.95
CA THR A 177 -21.75 7.20 17.98
C THR A 177 -20.53 6.37 17.65
N TYR A 178 -20.10 5.53 18.59
CA TYR A 178 -18.96 4.65 18.43
C TYR A 178 -19.39 3.34 17.77
N SER A 179 -18.67 2.91 16.76
CA SER A 179 -18.84 1.61 16.10
C SER A 179 -17.54 0.83 16.13
N PHE A 180 -17.56 -0.32 16.77
CA PHE A 180 -16.38 -1.19 16.86
C PHE A 180 -16.03 -1.83 15.50
N ASP A 181 -17.01 -2.02 14.64
CA ASP A 181 -16.86 -2.67 13.33
C ASP A 181 -16.58 -1.70 12.18
N LYS A 182 -16.75 -0.41 12.41
CA LYS A 182 -16.39 0.62 11.44
C LYS A 182 -14.91 1.00 11.61
N ASN A 183 -14.17 1.01 10.55
CA ASN A 183 -12.76 1.46 10.49
C ASN A 183 -11.71 0.47 10.99
N ARG A 184 -12.00 -0.80 10.97
CA ARG A 184 -10.99 -1.84 11.14
C ARG A 184 -10.50 -2.32 9.81
#